data_f6fb22258fe2de1af0e1b0c02e31507a
#
_entry.id   f6fb22258fe2de1af0e1b0c02e31507a
#
_cell.length_a   1.000
_cell.length_b   1.000
_cell.length_c   1.000
_cell.angle_alpha   90.00
_cell.angle_beta   90.00
_cell.angle_gamma   90.00
#
_symmetry.space_group_name_H-M   'P 1'
#
loop_
_entity.id
_entity.type
_entity.pdbx_description
1 polymer ?
#
loop_
_entity_poly.entity_id
_entity_poly.type
_entity_poly.pdbx_seq_one_letter_code
_entity_poly.pdbx_strand_id
1 'polypeptide(L)'
;MNWVRLRIWNDPTNLGGGSCNHENMTELAAKAKKYGLKVLIDFHYSDWWAEPGKQNKPKAWRDLHVEDLQRALYDYTKFVLEYMKERDVRVDMVQVGNELNNGFLWPDGQISGPDAGGFEGFTALLKAAIKAVRDFDPEIPIVVHLAEGGNNSLFRWFFDELVERNVDFDIIGVSYYPYWHGTLEELSLNLNDVSQRYKKDVLVVETAYPWTLQDGDGHANIFGDESLQWTAAYLATVRGQTSFLRDLIKVLRQIPDGRGLGFFYWEGAWIPVKGAGWKTGEGNPWENQTLFDFEGNALETLKILCNYEELLEEKAELVRVFPVNLESILGERMELPQRVKALFSDDSLRSVRVVWQVEEEKLKQVGEHRIVGKILDYDTLVEAKLLIKEPTNYLSNWSFETGNFEPWIVEGNKQSVKVVRASPPQNAHHGVYAVNYWLDKPFEFEMYQIVRDLPEGTYKLSMWIQGSGGDEVELSISDHGGEKVSVRIENRGWLQWNHPVLEVQITNKVARIALRVKSKAGNWGWVDEFQLIKVK
;
A
#
# COMPACT_ATOMS: atom_id res chain seq x y z
N MET A 1 33.57 5.04 -4.51
CA MET A 1 33.06 5.78 -3.34
C MET A 1 33.98 6.95 -3.03
N ASN A 2 33.40 8.09 -2.64
CA ASN A 2 34.16 9.31 -2.38
C ASN A 2 33.73 10.01 -1.05
N TRP A 3 32.69 9.49 -0.39
CA TRP A 3 32.14 9.97 0.87
C TRP A 3 31.82 8.84 1.83
N VAL A 4 31.82 9.14 3.14
CA VAL A 4 31.23 8.32 4.19
C VAL A 4 30.27 9.18 5.01
N ARG A 5 29.11 8.66 5.37
CA ARG A 5 28.14 9.25 6.32
C ARG A 5 28.25 8.50 7.64
N LEU A 6 28.50 9.21 8.71
CA LEU A 6 28.73 8.66 10.05
C LEU A 6 27.73 9.26 11.02
N ARG A 7 26.84 8.42 11.58
CA ARG A 7 25.88 8.84 12.60
C ARG A 7 26.55 9.01 13.96
N ILE A 8 26.11 10.00 14.72
CA ILE A 8 26.56 10.24 16.09
C ILE A 8 25.37 10.20 17.04
N TRP A 9 25.48 9.35 18.06
CA TRP A 9 24.61 9.32 19.23
C TRP A 9 25.28 10.03 20.41
N ASN A 10 24.46 10.62 21.28
CA ASN A 10 24.99 11.42 22.39
C ASN A 10 25.72 10.57 23.44
N ASP A 11 25.03 9.59 24.03
CA ASP A 11 25.62 8.64 24.99
C ASP A 11 25.02 7.24 24.76
N PRO A 12 25.53 6.45 23.78
CA PRO A 12 25.06 5.11 23.51
C PRO A 12 25.51 4.07 24.53
N THR A 13 26.25 4.44 25.56
CA THR A 13 26.73 3.53 26.61
C THR A 13 25.57 2.85 27.32
N ASN A 14 25.66 1.54 27.51
CA ASN A 14 24.66 0.68 28.16
C ASN A 14 23.38 0.35 27.31
N LEU A 15 23.34 0.73 26.03
CA LEU A 15 22.18 0.42 25.17
C LEU A 15 22.38 -0.78 24.24
N GLY A 16 23.43 -1.60 24.47
CA GLY A 16 23.73 -2.81 23.69
C GLY A 16 23.91 -2.53 22.19
N GLY A 17 25.11 -2.72 21.64
CA GLY A 17 25.42 -2.45 20.23
C GLY A 17 25.71 -0.99 19.90
N GLY A 18 25.63 -0.07 20.86
CA GLY A 18 25.91 1.35 20.67
C GLY A 18 27.36 1.70 20.74
N SER A 19 28.04 1.88 19.61
CA SER A 19 29.42 2.38 19.53
C SER A 19 29.52 3.68 18.71
N CYS A 20 28.38 4.30 18.36
CA CYS A 20 28.34 5.49 17.52
C CYS A 20 28.47 6.80 18.32
N ASN A 21 29.33 6.83 19.35
CA ASN A 21 29.66 8.06 20.06
C ASN A 21 30.66 8.91 19.27
N HIS A 22 30.91 10.13 19.72
CA HIS A 22 31.78 11.07 19.01
C HIS A 22 33.25 10.59 18.96
N GLU A 23 33.75 9.87 19.98
CA GLU A 23 35.12 9.34 19.99
C GLU A 23 35.32 8.28 18.89
N ASN A 24 34.46 7.23 18.88
CA ASN A 24 34.57 6.14 17.92
C ASN A 24 34.31 6.63 16.48
N MET A 25 33.36 7.56 16.30
CA MET A 25 33.09 8.11 14.97
C MET A 25 34.20 9.04 14.48
N THR A 26 34.92 9.72 15.37
CA THR A 26 36.12 10.47 15.02
C THR A 26 37.23 9.54 14.54
N GLU A 27 37.46 8.42 15.23
CA GLU A 27 38.46 7.42 14.78
C GLU A 27 38.07 6.83 13.40
N LEU A 28 36.80 6.52 13.18
CA LEU A 28 36.32 6.00 11.90
C LEU A 28 36.46 7.06 10.80
N ALA A 29 36.10 8.31 11.07
CA ALA A 29 36.29 9.43 10.16
C ALA A 29 37.78 9.63 9.80
N ALA A 30 38.71 9.55 10.79
CA ALA A 30 40.12 9.61 10.54
C ALA A 30 40.63 8.47 9.64
N LYS A 31 40.10 7.26 9.80
CA LYS A 31 40.38 6.14 8.87
C LYS A 31 39.86 6.44 7.46
N ALA A 32 38.62 6.93 7.33
CA ALA A 32 38.04 7.31 6.04
C ALA A 32 38.87 8.37 5.31
N LYS A 33 39.35 9.40 6.05
CA LYS A 33 40.21 10.44 5.50
C LYS A 33 41.52 9.89 4.93
N LYS A 34 42.15 8.88 5.58
CA LYS A 34 43.35 8.21 5.05
C LYS A 34 43.14 7.55 3.68
N TYR A 35 41.91 7.17 3.36
CA TYR A 35 41.54 6.63 2.07
C TYR A 35 40.99 7.71 1.09
N GLY A 36 41.12 8.99 1.45
CA GLY A 36 40.70 10.11 0.61
C GLY A 36 39.21 10.37 0.58
N LEU A 37 38.43 9.76 1.50
CA LEU A 37 36.99 9.98 1.58
C LEU A 37 36.68 11.32 2.26
N LYS A 38 35.61 11.97 1.79
CA LYS A 38 34.97 13.07 2.50
C LYS A 38 34.03 12.53 3.58
N VAL A 39 33.75 13.32 4.60
CA VAL A 39 33.00 12.92 5.78
C VAL A 39 31.77 13.79 5.95
N LEU A 40 30.61 13.16 5.97
CA LEU A 40 29.34 13.72 6.44
C LEU A 40 29.09 13.19 7.86
N ILE A 41 28.88 14.10 8.81
CA ILE A 41 28.47 13.76 10.18
C ILE A 41 26.96 13.92 10.30
N ASP A 42 26.31 12.85 10.74
CA ASP A 42 24.87 12.77 10.97
C ASP A 42 24.57 12.78 12.47
N PHE A 43 24.06 13.89 12.98
CA PHE A 43 23.66 14.00 14.38
C PHE A 43 22.25 13.49 14.58
N HIS A 44 22.10 12.38 15.32
CA HIS A 44 20.77 11.88 15.72
C HIS A 44 20.16 12.67 16.88
N TYR A 45 20.98 13.35 17.69
CA TYR A 45 20.57 14.02 18.94
C TYR A 45 19.74 13.12 19.85
N SER A 46 20.15 11.88 19.94
CA SER A 46 19.57 10.82 20.78
C SER A 46 20.69 9.91 21.26
N ASP A 47 20.44 9.11 22.30
CA ASP A 47 21.39 8.08 22.75
C ASP A 47 21.26 6.78 21.92
N TRP A 48 20.27 6.69 21.05
CA TRP A 48 19.95 5.54 20.21
C TRP A 48 19.37 5.96 18.86
N TRP A 49 18.89 5.02 18.08
CA TRP A 49 18.24 5.27 16.79
C TRP A 49 17.17 6.36 16.88
N ALA A 50 17.30 7.37 16.06
CA ALA A 50 16.29 8.37 15.77
C ALA A 50 15.69 8.07 14.39
N GLU A 51 14.37 7.97 14.32
CA GLU A 51 13.58 7.60 13.13
C GLU A 51 12.23 8.33 13.17
N PRO A 52 11.39 8.34 12.10
CA PRO A 52 10.16 9.12 12.08
C PRO A 52 9.20 8.85 13.23
N GLY A 53 9.17 7.62 13.75
CA GLY A 53 8.33 7.20 14.88
C GLY A 53 8.97 7.33 16.26
N LYS A 54 10.26 7.74 16.34
CA LYS A 54 11.03 7.73 17.58
C LYS A 54 12.17 8.75 17.58
N GLN A 55 11.98 9.84 18.30
CA GLN A 55 12.90 10.98 18.36
C GLN A 55 13.15 11.41 19.82
N ASN A 56 13.62 10.44 20.62
CA ASN A 56 13.77 10.66 22.07
C ASN A 56 14.94 11.60 22.38
N LYS A 57 14.75 12.50 23.36
CA LYS A 57 15.86 13.26 23.95
C LYS A 57 16.91 12.30 24.52
N PRO A 58 18.21 12.64 24.41
CA PRO A 58 19.25 12.00 25.20
C PRO A 58 18.92 12.02 26.69
N LYS A 59 19.37 11.01 27.42
CA LYS A 59 19.16 10.92 28.86
C LYS A 59 19.63 12.18 29.60
N ALA A 60 20.77 12.75 29.19
CA ALA A 60 21.32 13.98 29.78
C ALA A 60 20.45 15.22 29.59
N TRP A 61 19.53 15.20 28.58
CA TRP A 61 18.68 16.35 28.23
C TRP A 61 17.20 16.11 28.55
N ARG A 62 16.85 14.98 29.18
CA ARG A 62 15.46 14.58 29.40
C ARG A 62 14.62 15.64 30.07
N ASP A 63 15.19 16.28 31.10
CA ASP A 63 14.49 17.25 31.94
C ASP A 63 14.72 18.70 31.50
N LEU A 64 15.41 18.92 30.37
CA LEU A 64 15.63 20.27 29.82
C LEU A 64 14.39 20.71 29.04
N HIS A 65 14.02 21.98 29.20
CA HIS A 65 13.00 22.67 28.43
C HIS A 65 13.62 23.47 27.28
N VAL A 66 12.81 24.00 26.38
CA VAL A 66 13.22 24.54 25.08
C VAL A 66 14.48 25.44 25.14
N GLU A 67 14.58 26.39 26.05
CA GLU A 67 15.71 27.34 26.11
C GLU A 67 17.01 26.66 26.51
N ASP A 68 17.00 25.85 27.57
CA ASP A 68 18.17 25.09 28.00
C ASP A 68 18.53 23.97 27.03
N LEU A 69 17.51 23.37 26.41
CA LEU A 69 17.68 22.37 25.36
C LEU A 69 18.34 22.95 24.11
N GLN A 70 17.99 24.17 23.69
CA GLN A 70 18.65 24.88 22.60
C GLN A 70 20.14 25.09 22.91
N ARG A 71 20.49 25.48 24.16
CA ARG A 71 21.86 25.68 24.59
C ARG A 71 22.62 24.36 24.57
N ALA A 72 22.06 23.31 25.17
CA ALA A 72 22.67 21.98 25.21
C ALA A 72 22.93 21.43 23.80
N LEU A 73 21.99 21.62 22.89
CA LEU A 73 22.07 21.22 21.49
C LEU A 73 23.19 21.98 20.74
N TYR A 74 23.26 23.30 20.93
CA TYR A 74 24.31 24.13 20.36
C TYR A 74 25.68 23.71 20.89
N ASP A 75 25.82 23.62 22.21
CA ASP A 75 27.10 23.30 22.87
C ASP A 75 27.60 21.90 22.46
N TYR A 76 26.71 20.90 22.39
CA TYR A 76 27.08 19.56 21.98
C TYR A 76 27.49 19.49 20.50
N THR A 77 26.74 20.12 19.60
CA THR A 77 27.08 20.16 18.16
C THR A 77 28.47 20.78 17.96
N LYS A 78 28.69 21.93 18.58
CA LYS A 78 29.98 22.64 18.52
C LYS A 78 31.11 21.81 19.11
N PHE A 79 30.90 21.22 20.29
CA PHE A 79 31.86 20.35 20.96
C PHE A 79 32.33 19.20 20.07
N VAL A 80 31.41 18.49 19.42
CA VAL A 80 31.76 17.36 18.53
C VAL A 80 32.60 17.82 17.34
N LEU A 81 32.24 18.94 16.72
CA LEU A 81 32.96 19.48 15.57
C LEU A 81 34.37 19.96 15.97
N GLU A 82 34.52 20.62 17.13
CA GLU A 82 35.80 21.03 17.70
C GLU A 82 36.65 19.81 18.08
N TYR A 83 36.07 18.78 18.70
CA TYR A 83 36.72 17.52 19.06
C TYR A 83 37.32 16.81 17.85
N MET A 84 36.58 16.77 16.72
CA MET A 84 37.09 16.22 15.47
C MET A 84 38.23 17.05 14.87
N LYS A 85 38.07 18.38 14.87
CA LYS A 85 39.08 19.31 14.36
C LYS A 85 40.40 19.21 15.14
N GLU A 86 40.35 19.12 16.46
CA GLU A 86 41.53 18.93 17.32
C GLU A 86 42.30 17.63 17.04
N ARG A 87 41.65 16.66 16.37
CA ARG A 87 42.21 15.36 15.95
C ARG A 87 42.51 15.27 14.46
N ASP A 88 42.63 16.44 13.80
CA ASP A 88 42.91 16.57 12.37
C ASP A 88 41.83 15.88 11.45
N VAL A 89 40.63 15.74 11.96
CA VAL A 89 39.49 15.24 11.18
C VAL A 89 38.64 16.40 10.65
N ARG A 90 38.79 16.69 9.37
CA ARG A 90 37.95 17.67 8.70
C ARG A 90 36.58 17.07 8.43
N VAL A 91 35.52 17.71 8.88
CA VAL A 91 34.13 17.45 8.52
C VAL A 91 33.82 18.23 7.25
N ASP A 92 33.26 17.55 6.21
CA ASP A 92 33.00 18.16 4.91
C ASP A 92 31.51 18.49 4.71
N MET A 93 30.61 17.93 5.55
CA MET A 93 29.18 18.17 5.53
C MET A 93 28.57 17.76 6.88
N VAL A 94 27.51 18.41 7.31
CA VAL A 94 26.80 18.09 8.56
C VAL A 94 25.31 17.89 8.28
N GLN A 95 24.77 16.79 8.77
CA GLN A 95 23.34 16.54 8.84
C GLN A 95 22.84 16.83 10.24
N VAL A 96 21.85 17.71 10.36
CA VAL A 96 21.29 18.19 11.61
C VAL A 96 19.97 17.47 11.89
N GLY A 97 20.05 16.40 12.67
CA GLY A 97 18.94 15.48 12.92
C GLY A 97 18.78 14.41 11.84
N ASN A 98 18.15 13.30 12.18
CA ASN A 98 17.88 12.17 11.30
C ASN A 98 16.38 11.94 11.15
N GLU A 99 15.89 11.88 9.89
CA GLU A 99 14.48 11.59 9.55
C GLU A 99 13.46 12.43 10.33
N LEU A 100 13.54 13.73 10.17
CA LEU A 100 12.82 14.75 10.92
C LEU A 100 11.33 14.90 10.56
N ASN A 101 10.70 13.88 10.01
CA ASN A 101 9.31 13.92 9.52
C ASN A 101 8.29 14.48 10.54
N ASN A 102 8.50 14.22 11.81
CA ASN A 102 7.71 14.79 12.91
C ASN A 102 8.60 15.51 13.94
N GLY A 103 9.67 16.16 13.47
CA GLY A 103 10.63 16.85 14.32
C GLY A 103 11.59 15.91 15.05
N PHE A 104 12.23 16.40 16.12
CA PHE A 104 13.18 15.67 16.94
C PHE A 104 13.13 16.14 18.42
N LEU A 105 13.85 15.46 19.32
CA LEU A 105 13.92 15.84 20.75
C LEU A 105 12.54 15.98 21.39
N TRP A 106 11.71 14.95 21.20
CA TRP A 106 10.31 14.96 21.67
C TRP A 106 10.18 15.10 23.19
N PRO A 107 9.12 15.80 23.71
CA PRO A 107 8.03 16.46 22.93
C PRO A 107 8.38 17.88 22.45
N ASP A 108 9.42 18.55 22.96
CA ASP A 108 9.69 19.98 22.74
C ASP A 108 9.90 20.33 21.26
N GLY A 109 10.62 19.50 20.51
CA GLY A 109 10.81 19.63 19.07
C GLY A 109 9.93 18.72 18.24
N GLN A 110 8.89 18.12 18.79
CA GLN A 110 7.87 17.37 18.07
C GLN A 110 6.94 18.31 17.33
N ILE A 111 6.64 18.05 16.03
CA ILE A 111 5.78 18.93 15.23
C ILE A 111 4.31 18.69 15.54
N SER A 112 3.89 17.42 15.65
CA SER A 112 2.50 17.06 15.93
C SER A 112 2.41 15.91 16.92
N GLY A 113 1.45 15.99 17.85
CA GLY A 113 1.21 15.00 18.90
C GLY A 113 0.78 15.64 20.21
N PRO A 114 0.49 14.82 21.24
CA PRO A 114 0.22 15.32 22.59
C PRO A 114 1.46 16.06 23.13
N ASP A 115 1.27 17.25 23.70
CA ASP A 115 2.30 18.10 24.27
C ASP A 115 3.42 18.54 23.29
N ALA A 116 3.19 18.40 21.97
CA ALA A 116 4.15 18.78 20.93
C ALA A 116 4.42 20.28 20.94
N GLY A 117 5.70 20.66 20.81
CA GLY A 117 6.13 22.07 20.70
C GLY A 117 5.77 22.72 19.35
N GLY A 118 5.26 21.96 18.39
CA GLY A 118 4.91 22.43 17.06
C GLY A 118 6.10 22.84 16.22
N PHE A 119 5.86 23.44 15.08
CA PHE A 119 6.93 24.00 14.25
C PHE A 119 7.74 25.08 14.96
N GLU A 120 7.16 25.80 15.91
CA GLU A 120 7.88 26.83 16.70
C GLU A 120 8.98 26.19 17.55
N GLY A 121 8.64 25.17 18.36
CA GLY A 121 9.61 24.43 19.18
C GLY A 121 10.64 23.71 18.31
N PHE A 122 10.17 23.03 17.25
CA PHE A 122 11.03 22.33 16.32
C PHE A 122 12.09 23.24 15.67
N THR A 123 11.63 24.35 15.06
CA THR A 123 12.55 25.24 14.33
C THR A 123 13.47 26.04 15.25
N ALA A 124 13.04 26.32 16.49
CA ALA A 124 13.91 26.94 17.50
C ALA A 124 15.12 26.04 17.84
N LEU A 125 14.87 24.74 18.03
CA LEU A 125 15.91 23.73 18.26
C LEU A 125 16.79 23.54 17.02
N LEU A 126 16.17 23.38 15.85
CA LEU A 126 16.89 23.18 14.59
C LEU A 126 17.84 24.35 14.29
N LYS A 127 17.39 25.59 14.50
CA LYS A 127 18.22 26.80 14.34
C LYS A 127 19.39 26.84 15.32
N ALA A 128 19.22 26.34 16.55
CA ALA A 128 20.31 26.29 17.53
C ALA A 128 21.43 25.35 17.06
N ALA A 129 21.10 24.16 16.56
CA ALA A 129 22.06 23.24 15.99
C ALA A 129 22.74 23.78 14.72
N ILE A 130 21.95 24.35 13.79
CA ILE A 130 22.48 25.00 12.58
C ILE A 130 23.44 26.13 12.95
N LYS A 131 23.07 26.96 13.92
CA LYS A 131 23.93 28.05 14.40
C LYS A 131 25.29 27.55 14.93
N ALA A 132 25.29 26.42 15.62
CA ALA A 132 26.56 25.81 16.12
C ALA A 132 27.47 25.42 14.94
N VAL A 133 26.91 24.86 13.86
CA VAL A 133 27.67 24.52 12.64
C VAL A 133 28.20 25.80 11.96
N ARG A 134 27.37 26.82 11.78
CA ARG A 134 27.78 28.10 11.15
C ARG A 134 28.81 28.87 11.96
N ASP A 135 28.69 28.85 13.29
CA ASP A 135 29.66 29.49 14.17
C ASP A 135 31.02 28.73 14.22
N PHE A 136 31.02 27.43 13.92
CA PHE A 136 32.22 26.61 13.80
C PHE A 136 32.92 26.83 12.45
N ASP A 137 32.18 26.69 11.35
CA ASP A 137 32.65 26.96 9.97
C ASP A 137 31.42 27.25 9.07
N PRO A 138 31.26 28.50 8.60
CA PRO A 138 30.13 28.90 7.79
C PRO A 138 30.06 28.24 6.40
N GLU A 139 31.18 27.67 5.93
CA GLU A 139 31.26 27.03 4.61
C GLU A 139 30.83 25.54 4.62
N ILE A 140 30.63 24.94 5.79
CA ILE A 140 30.19 23.56 5.88
C ILE A 140 28.72 23.44 5.42
N PRO A 141 28.42 22.66 4.36
CA PRO A 141 27.06 22.43 3.92
C PRO A 141 26.22 21.71 4.99
N ILE A 142 24.99 22.17 5.19
CA ILE A 142 24.05 21.65 6.18
C ILE A 142 22.92 20.92 5.52
N VAL A 143 22.70 19.66 5.90
CA VAL A 143 21.62 18.79 5.43
C VAL A 143 20.49 18.76 6.45
N VAL A 144 19.25 18.98 5.99
CA VAL A 144 18.02 18.66 6.73
C VAL A 144 17.36 17.43 6.07
N HIS A 145 17.10 16.40 6.85
CA HIS A 145 16.80 15.06 6.38
C HIS A 145 15.38 14.60 6.72
N LEU A 146 14.65 14.12 5.70
CA LEU A 146 13.37 13.45 5.85
C LEU A 146 13.41 12.02 5.27
N ALA A 147 12.62 11.12 5.85
CA ALA A 147 12.24 9.86 5.22
C ALA A 147 11.14 10.05 4.17
N GLU A 148 10.71 8.94 3.52
CA GLU A 148 9.63 8.89 2.54
C GLU A 148 9.89 9.71 1.27
N GLY A 149 11.02 9.46 0.62
CA GLY A 149 11.51 10.23 -0.54
C GLY A 149 10.54 10.38 -1.73
N GLY A 150 9.55 9.47 -1.90
CA GLY A 150 8.50 9.61 -2.92
C GLY A 150 7.33 10.51 -2.52
N ASN A 151 7.23 10.95 -1.27
CA ASN A 151 6.10 11.70 -0.73
C ASN A 151 6.25 13.22 -0.90
N ASN A 152 6.02 13.74 -2.09
CA ASN A 152 6.16 15.17 -2.39
C ASN A 152 5.30 16.07 -1.49
N SER A 153 4.11 15.65 -1.11
CA SER A 153 3.23 16.45 -0.24
C SER A 153 3.82 16.66 1.15
N LEU A 154 4.45 15.62 1.71
CA LEU A 154 5.17 15.72 2.98
C LEU A 154 6.35 16.68 2.88
N PHE A 155 7.15 16.57 1.82
CA PHE A 155 8.32 17.42 1.60
C PHE A 155 7.92 18.89 1.43
N ARG A 156 6.89 19.19 0.66
CA ARG A 156 6.36 20.55 0.52
C ARG A 156 5.88 21.10 1.86
N TRP A 157 5.03 20.36 2.55
CA TRP A 157 4.50 20.77 3.85
C TRP A 157 5.63 21.11 4.83
N PHE A 158 6.64 20.25 4.93
CA PHE A 158 7.73 20.44 5.88
C PHE A 158 8.67 21.59 5.50
N PHE A 159 9.14 21.63 4.26
CA PHE A 159 10.13 22.63 3.82
C PHE A 159 9.51 24.02 3.60
N ASP A 160 8.23 24.15 3.27
CA ASP A 160 7.52 25.44 3.25
C ASP A 160 7.56 26.10 4.63
N GLU A 161 7.32 25.33 5.70
CA GLU A 161 7.40 25.79 7.09
C GLU A 161 8.82 26.21 7.51
N LEU A 162 9.86 25.51 7.03
CA LEU A 162 11.25 25.88 7.29
C LEU A 162 11.63 27.19 6.61
N VAL A 163 11.24 27.36 5.36
CA VAL A 163 11.52 28.58 4.58
C VAL A 163 10.78 29.78 5.17
N GLU A 164 9.50 29.63 5.52
CA GLU A 164 8.71 30.67 6.16
C GLU A 164 9.36 31.17 7.47
N ARG A 165 9.92 30.24 8.24
CA ARG A 165 10.63 30.55 9.49
C ARG A 165 12.09 30.91 9.33
N ASN A 166 12.59 31.06 8.11
CA ASN A 166 13.97 31.43 7.81
C ASN A 166 15.01 30.48 8.47
N VAL A 167 14.83 29.17 8.28
CA VAL A 167 15.84 28.16 8.67
C VAL A 167 16.94 28.13 7.63
N ASP A 168 18.19 28.29 8.05
CA ASP A 168 19.37 28.35 7.18
C ASP A 168 19.97 26.95 6.94
N PHE A 169 19.54 26.28 5.88
CA PHE A 169 20.08 24.98 5.42
C PHE A 169 20.47 25.03 3.95
N ASP A 170 21.29 24.09 3.49
CA ASP A 170 21.82 24.07 2.12
C ASP A 170 21.26 22.93 1.29
N ILE A 171 21.02 21.76 1.90
CA ILE A 171 20.74 20.50 1.21
C ILE A 171 19.50 19.84 1.83
N ILE A 172 18.61 19.36 0.95
CA ILE A 172 17.48 18.49 1.31
C ILE A 172 17.99 17.04 1.28
N GLY A 173 18.08 16.42 2.46
CA GLY A 173 18.42 15.01 2.63
C GLY A 173 17.17 14.13 2.56
N VAL A 174 17.32 12.94 1.96
CA VAL A 174 16.19 12.03 1.69
C VAL A 174 16.58 10.59 2.02
N SER A 175 15.79 9.86 2.84
CA SER A 175 15.82 8.40 2.83
C SER A 175 14.92 7.89 1.70
N TYR A 176 15.44 6.98 0.88
CA TYR A 176 14.68 6.34 -0.18
C TYR A 176 14.93 4.84 -0.25
N TYR A 177 13.95 4.07 0.18
CA TYR A 177 13.90 2.62 0.05
C TYR A 177 12.71 2.27 -0.86
N PRO A 178 12.91 1.72 -2.07
CA PRO A 178 11.84 1.59 -3.08
C PRO A 178 10.71 0.67 -2.66
N TYR A 179 10.94 -0.19 -1.69
CA TYR A 179 9.91 -1.08 -1.13
C TYR A 179 9.03 -0.43 -0.04
N TRP A 180 9.35 0.81 0.41
CA TRP A 180 8.58 1.57 1.41
C TRP A 180 8.20 2.98 0.97
N HIS A 181 9.07 3.64 0.21
CA HIS A 181 9.03 5.08 -0.02
C HIS A 181 8.54 5.48 -1.41
N GLY A 182 7.75 4.60 -2.05
CA GLY A 182 7.19 4.85 -3.37
C GLY A 182 8.12 4.48 -4.53
N THR A 183 7.67 4.78 -5.73
CA THR A 183 8.38 4.47 -6.98
C THR A 183 9.54 5.45 -7.27
N LEU A 184 10.46 5.07 -8.16
CA LEU A 184 11.49 6.00 -8.65
C LEU A 184 10.92 7.20 -9.41
N GLU A 185 9.74 7.04 -10.05
CA GLU A 185 9.03 8.15 -10.67
C GLU A 185 8.53 9.17 -9.64
N GLU A 186 7.96 8.70 -8.54
CA GLU A 186 7.52 9.55 -7.42
C GLU A 186 8.72 10.24 -6.76
N LEU A 187 9.82 9.51 -6.53
CA LEU A 187 11.08 10.11 -6.08
C LEU A 187 11.57 11.21 -7.03
N SER A 188 11.60 10.91 -8.34
CA SER A 188 12.01 11.86 -9.37
C SER A 188 11.15 13.12 -9.35
N LEU A 189 9.84 12.97 -9.30
CA LEU A 189 8.89 14.09 -9.19
C LEU A 189 9.15 14.94 -7.96
N ASN A 190 9.31 14.29 -6.80
CA ASN A 190 9.59 14.99 -5.54
C ASN A 190 10.91 15.77 -5.60
N LEU A 191 12.01 15.10 -5.95
CA LEU A 191 13.33 15.74 -5.95
C LEU A 191 13.44 16.88 -6.98
N ASN A 192 12.83 16.73 -8.17
CA ASN A 192 12.74 17.80 -9.15
C ASN A 192 11.96 19.01 -8.62
N ASP A 193 10.83 18.77 -8.00
CA ASP A 193 9.97 19.81 -7.46
C ASP A 193 10.66 20.59 -6.33
N VAL A 194 11.13 19.89 -5.28
CA VAL A 194 11.70 20.54 -4.11
C VAL A 194 13.03 21.24 -4.41
N SER A 195 13.86 20.69 -5.30
CA SER A 195 15.11 21.35 -5.70
C SER A 195 14.85 22.67 -6.43
N GLN A 196 13.85 22.73 -7.30
CA GLN A 196 13.47 23.94 -8.02
C GLN A 196 12.73 24.94 -7.12
N ARG A 197 11.79 24.45 -6.28
CA ARG A 197 10.97 25.27 -5.39
C ARG A 197 11.82 26.03 -4.37
N TYR A 198 12.73 25.33 -3.71
CA TYR A 198 13.54 25.90 -2.63
C TYR A 198 14.91 26.38 -3.07
N LYS A 199 15.31 26.11 -4.31
CA LYS A 199 16.66 26.42 -4.85
C LYS A 199 17.77 25.76 -4.02
N LYS A 200 17.52 24.55 -3.51
CA LYS A 200 18.43 23.76 -2.69
C LYS A 200 18.92 22.54 -3.46
N ASP A 201 20.10 22.06 -3.10
CA ASP A 201 20.60 20.79 -3.57
C ASP A 201 19.83 19.64 -2.88
N VAL A 202 19.80 18.47 -3.51
CA VAL A 202 19.16 17.27 -2.97
C VAL A 202 20.14 16.12 -2.92
N LEU A 203 20.07 15.32 -1.86
CA LEU A 203 20.97 14.22 -1.58
C LEU A 203 20.17 13.04 -1.01
N VAL A 204 20.25 11.87 -1.64
CA VAL A 204 19.72 10.65 -1.03
C VAL A 204 20.71 10.18 0.03
N VAL A 205 20.45 10.52 1.29
CA VAL A 205 21.35 10.22 2.40
C VAL A 205 21.25 8.78 2.90
N GLU A 206 20.16 8.09 2.54
CA GLU A 206 19.98 6.66 2.82
C GLU A 206 19.26 5.96 1.68
N THR A 207 19.83 4.84 1.23
CA THR A 207 19.19 3.87 0.34
C THR A 207 19.88 2.52 0.45
N ALA A 208 19.14 1.44 0.21
CA ALA A 208 19.69 0.10 0.03
C ALA A 208 18.75 -0.75 -0.80
N TYR A 209 19.22 -1.89 -1.30
CA TYR A 209 18.43 -2.88 -1.99
C TYR A 209 19.00 -4.29 -1.77
N PRO A 210 18.16 -5.34 -1.60
CA PRO A 210 18.66 -6.68 -1.38
C PRO A 210 19.28 -7.28 -2.65
N TRP A 211 20.33 -8.04 -2.43
CA TRP A 211 20.97 -8.87 -3.45
C TRP A 211 20.49 -10.32 -3.41
N THR A 212 19.73 -10.70 -2.38
CA THR A 212 19.14 -12.04 -2.20
C THR A 212 17.96 -11.97 -1.21
N LEU A 213 17.06 -12.98 -1.26
CA LEU A 213 16.05 -13.23 -0.23
C LEU A 213 16.54 -14.21 0.86
N GLN A 214 17.75 -14.77 0.72
CA GLN A 214 18.31 -15.69 1.69
C GLN A 214 18.68 -14.96 2.99
N ASP A 215 18.69 -15.70 4.08
CA ASP A 215 19.10 -15.30 5.40
C ASP A 215 20.46 -15.95 5.70
N GLY A 216 21.44 -15.17 6.09
CA GLY A 216 22.81 -15.61 6.32
C GLY A 216 23.12 -15.98 7.76
N ASP A 217 22.34 -15.55 8.75
CA ASP A 217 22.65 -15.78 10.17
C ASP A 217 21.50 -16.37 11.01
N GLY A 218 20.33 -16.62 10.39
CA GLY A 218 19.14 -17.16 11.06
C GLY A 218 18.30 -16.11 11.80
N HIS A 219 18.56 -14.83 11.60
CA HIS A 219 17.75 -13.72 12.11
C HIS A 219 16.98 -13.08 10.96
N ALA A 220 15.64 -13.09 11.09
CA ALA A 220 14.77 -12.67 10.00
C ALA A 220 15.14 -11.30 9.41
N ASN A 221 15.36 -11.26 8.11
CA ASN A 221 15.67 -10.06 7.38
C ASN A 221 14.48 -9.12 7.25
N ILE A 222 14.73 -7.80 7.29
CA ILE A 222 13.72 -6.78 7.02
C ILE A 222 13.17 -6.92 5.60
N PHE A 223 14.03 -7.21 4.61
CA PHE A 223 13.59 -7.57 3.27
C PHE A 223 13.59 -9.10 3.12
N GLY A 224 12.62 -9.78 3.72
CA GLY A 224 12.48 -11.25 3.66
C GLY A 224 11.28 -11.74 2.85
N ASP A 225 10.37 -10.85 2.44
CA ASP A 225 9.15 -11.19 1.71
C ASP A 225 9.32 -10.92 0.20
N GLU A 226 9.02 -11.95 -0.62
CA GLU A 226 9.04 -11.84 -2.08
C GLU A 226 8.11 -10.74 -2.62
N SER A 227 7.02 -10.44 -1.93
CA SER A 227 6.08 -9.38 -2.33
C SER A 227 6.72 -7.99 -2.40
N LEU A 228 7.76 -7.72 -1.60
CA LEU A 228 8.48 -6.45 -1.60
C LEU A 228 9.21 -6.17 -2.93
N GLN A 229 9.63 -7.23 -3.65
CA GLN A 229 10.23 -7.09 -4.99
C GLN A 229 9.24 -6.46 -6.00
N TRP A 230 7.97 -6.85 -5.90
CA TRP A 230 6.92 -6.31 -6.77
C TRP A 230 6.63 -4.83 -6.49
N THR A 231 6.70 -4.43 -5.22
CA THR A 231 6.56 -3.03 -4.81
C THR A 231 7.75 -2.21 -5.27
N ALA A 232 8.95 -2.72 -5.04
CA ALA A 232 10.21 -2.06 -5.39
C ALA A 232 10.53 -2.07 -6.89
N ALA A 233 9.86 -2.90 -7.68
CA ALA A 233 10.03 -3.06 -9.11
C ALA A 233 11.38 -3.65 -9.57
N TYR A 234 12.06 -4.43 -8.72
CA TYR A 234 13.28 -5.18 -9.05
C TYR A 234 13.27 -6.54 -8.33
N LEU A 235 13.93 -7.55 -8.91
CA LEU A 235 14.17 -8.80 -8.19
C LEU A 235 15.27 -8.62 -7.12
N ALA A 236 15.18 -9.35 -6.02
CA ALA A 236 16.23 -9.40 -5.00
C ALA A 236 17.37 -10.32 -5.48
N THR A 237 18.18 -9.79 -6.35
CA THR A 237 19.37 -10.41 -6.96
C THR A 237 20.49 -9.38 -7.06
N VAL A 238 21.72 -9.81 -7.22
CA VAL A 238 22.85 -8.89 -7.47
C VAL A 238 22.58 -7.99 -8.69
N ARG A 239 21.95 -8.54 -9.73
CA ARG A 239 21.59 -7.79 -10.93
C ARG A 239 20.46 -6.78 -10.65
N GLY A 240 19.42 -7.20 -9.92
CA GLY A 240 18.32 -6.30 -9.52
C GLY A 240 18.79 -5.17 -8.61
N GLN A 241 19.68 -5.44 -7.64
CA GLN A 241 20.34 -4.43 -6.81
C GLN A 241 21.11 -3.43 -7.68
N THR A 242 21.90 -3.92 -8.63
CA THR A 242 22.67 -3.09 -9.58
C THR A 242 21.76 -2.21 -10.43
N SER A 243 20.68 -2.78 -10.95
CA SER A 243 19.71 -2.08 -11.80
C SER A 243 18.94 -1.00 -11.05
N PHE A 244 18.56 -1.27 -9.80
CA PHE A 244 17.98 -0.24 -8.94
C PHE A 244 18.93 0.94 -8.75
N LEU A 245 20.20 0.68 -8.41
CA LEU A 245 21.17 1.76 -8.20
C LEU A 245 21.49 2.51 -9.50
N ARG A 246 21.56 1.83 -10.65
CA ARG A 246 21.66 2.47 -11.97
C ARG A 246 20.52 3.47 -12.21
N ASP A 247 19.29 3.03 -11.94
CA ASP A 247 18.12 3.85 -12.24
C ASP A 247 17.97 4.99 -11.21
N LEU A 248 18.37 4.79 -9.95
CA LEU A 248 18.52 5.87 -8.96
C LEU A 248 19.56 6.92 -9.41
N ILE A 249 20.71 6.49 -9.91
CA ILE A 249 21.73 7.42 -10.47
C ILE A 249 21.14 8.24 -11.62
N LYS A 250 20.35 7.61 -12.52
CA LYS A 250 19.66 8.32 -13.61
C LYS A 250 18.71 9.38 -13.08
N VAL A 251 17.91 9.08 -12.07
CA VAL A 251 17.02 10.05 -11.43
C VAL A 251 17.80 11.24 -10.89
N LEU A 252 18.87 10.98 -10.13
CA LEU A 252 19.69 12.05 -9.53
C LEU A 252 20.38 12.93 -10.57
N ARG A 253 20.88 12.36 -11.67
CA ARG A 253 21.51 13.11 -12.77
C ARG A 253 20.54 13.97 -13.58
N GLN A 254 19.25 13.64 -13.55
CA GLN A 254 18.20 14.39 -14.26
C GLN A 254 17.68 15.59 -13.47
N ILE A 255 18.11 15.76 -12.22
CA ILE A 255 17.68 16.90 -11.41
C ILE A 255 18.27 18.19 -11.99
N PRO A 256 17.43 19.21 -12.24
CA PRO A 256 17.84 20.44 -12.89
C PRO A 256 19.00 21.16 -12.18
N ASP A 257 19.76 21.91 -12.94
CA ASP A 257 20.88 22.72 -12.48
C ASP A 257 22.03 21.93 -11.80
N GLY A 258 22.07 20.60 -12.01
CA GLY A 258 23.06 19.73 -11.38
C GLY A 258 22.90 19.60 -9.86
N ARG A 259 21.70 19.87 -9.34
CA ARG A 259 21.41 19.88 -7.88
C ARG A 259 21.28 18.48 -7.27
N GLY A 260 21.26 17.41 -8.04
CA GLY A 260 21.28 16.03 -7.55
C GLY A 260 22.71 15.61 -7.20
N LEU A 261 23.07 15.68 -5.93
CA LEU A 261 24.46 15.47 -5.48
C LEU A 261 24.93 14.02 -5.52
N GLY A 262 24.00 13.06 -5.34
CA GLY A 262 24.31 11.64 -5.27
C GLY A 262 23.52 10.89 -4.21
N PHE A 263 24.08 9.76 -3.77
CA PHE A 263 23.47 8.96 -2.71
C PHE A 263 24.51 8.37 -1.76
N PHE A 264 24.09 8.07 -0.52
CA PHE A 264 24.77 7.22 0.42
C PHE A 264 24.06 5.87 0.48
N TYR A 265 24.84 4.79 0.34
CA TYR A 265 24.32 3.45 0.53
C TYR A 265 24.34 3.10 2.02
N TRP A 266 23.17 2.80 2.59
CA TRP A 266 23.03 2.59 4.02
C TRP A 266 23.51 1.17 4.41
N GLU A 267 24.41 1.08 5.38
CA GLU A 267 24.96 -0.15 5.96
C GLU A 267 25.49 -1.16 4.91
N GLY A 268 26.11 -0.65 3.84
CA GLY A 268 26.57 -1.46 2.71
C GLY A 268 27.64 -2.52 3.02
N ALA A 269 28.24 -2.49 4.21
CA ALA A 269 29.24 -3.46 4.67
C ALA A 269 28.83 -4.24 5.93
N TRP A 270 27.56 -4.20 6.32
CA TRP A 270 27.06 -4.89 7.50
C TRP A 270 26.75 -6.36 7.21
N ILE A 271 27.83 -7.12 6.96
CA ILE A 271 27.79 -8.57 6.74
C ILE A 271 27.39 -9.32 8.02
N PRO A 272 26.91 -10.57 7.94
CA PRO A 272 26.55 -11.35 9.11
C PRO A 272 27.80 -11.66 9.95
N VAL A 273 27.82 -11.09 11.16
CA VAL A 273 28.83 -11.35 12.18
C VAL A 273 28.10 -11.72 13.46
N LYS A 274 28.44 -12.86 14.03
CA LYS A 274 27.75 -13.39 15.20
C LYS A 274 27.66 -12.35 16.32
N GLY A 275 26.43 -12.02 16.71
CA GLY A 275 26.09 -11.09 17.78
C GLY A 275 26.23 -9.60 17.42
N ALA A 276 26.39 -9.25 16.15
CA ALA A 276 26.55 -7.87 15.66
C ALA A 276 25.30 -7.38 14.91
N GLY A 277 24.11 -7.52 15.50
CA GLY A 277 22.83 -7.01 15.00
C GLY A 277 22.55 -5.56 15.44
N TRP A 278 21.26 -5.18 15.45
CA TRP A 278 20.81 -3.89 16.00
C TRP A 278 21.21 -3.70 17.45
N LYS A 279 21.23 -4.80 18.20
CA LYS A 279 21.73 -4.89 19.55
C LYS A 279 22.77 -5.98 19.64
N THR A 280 23.75 -5.81 20.52
CA THR A 280 24.77 -6.82 20.79
C THR A 280 24.13 -8.13 21.23
N GLY A 281 24.46 -9.22 20.56
CA GLY A 281 23.94 -10.57 20.80
C GLY A 281 22.77 -10.97 19.93
N GLU A 282 22.15 -10.04 19.20
CA GLU A 282 21.14 -10.32 18.18
C GLU A 282 21.78 -10.60 16.81
N GLY A 283 21.04 -11.19 15.88
CA GLY A 283 21.43 -11.35 14.48
C GLY A 283 21.22 -10.07 13.68
N ASN A 284 21.65 -10.09 12.43
CA ASN A 284 21.65 -8.95 11.54
C ASN A 284 20.44 -9.00 10.59
N PRO A 285 19.42 -8.16 10.74
CA PRO A 285 18.25 -8.16 9.85
C PRO A 285 18.48 -7.45 8.52
N TRP A 286 19.72 -7.07 8.20
CA TRP A 286 20.06 -6.24 7.04
C TRP A 286 21.11 -6.85 6.09
N GLU A 287 21.74 -7.97 6.47
CA GLU A 287 22.88 -8.52 5.76
C GLU A 287 22.61 -8.87 4.29
N ASN A 288 21.34 -9.13 3.93
CA ASN A 288 20.96 -9.41 2.54
C ASN A 288 20.83 -8.15 1.66
N GLN A 289 21.04 -6.96 2.23
CA GLN A 289 21.05 -5.67 1.54
C GLN A 289 22.43 -5.03 1.44
N THR A 290 23.49 -5.74 1.82
CA THR A 290 24.87 -5.24 1.74
C THR A 290 25.41 -5.22 0.30
N LEU A 291 26.58 -4.61 0.13
CA LEU A 291 27.37 -4.63 -1.12
C LEU A 291 28.41 -5.77 -1.11
N PHE A 292 28.28 -6.68 -0.16
CA PHE A 292 29.11 -7.86 0.03
C PHE A 292 28.20 -9.07 0.23
N ASP A 293 28.68 -10.27 -0.14
CA ASP A 293 28.01 -11.52 0.20
C ASP A 293 28.15 -11.87 1.69
N PHE A 294 27.54 -12.97 2.10
CA PHE A 294 27.58 -13.38 3.52
C PHE A 294 28.98 -13.76 4.02
N GLU A 295 29.89 -14.09 3.12
CA GLU A 295 31.30 -14.39 3.39
C GLU A 295 32.21 -13.16 3.36
N GLY A 296 31.66 -11.99 3.00
CA GLY A 296 32.39 -10.72 2.92
C GLY A 296 33.10 -10.47 1.59
N ASN A 297 32.80 -11.25 0.54
CA ASN A 297 33.29 -10.95 -0.80
C ASN A 297 32.48 -9.82 -1.44
N ALA A 298 33.17 -8.88 -2.08
CA ALA A 298 32.51 -7.77 -2.77
C ALA A 298 31.62 -8.27 -3.91
N LEU A 299 30.35 -7.88 -3.89
CA LEU A 299 29.39 -8.16 -4.96
C LEU A 299 29.78 -7.40 -6.25
N GLU A 300 29.31 -7.90 -7.38
CA GLU A 300 29.50 -7.25 -8.68
C GLU A 300 28.95 -5.82 -8.69
N THR A 301 27.86 -5.56 -7.98
CA THR A 301 27.28 -4.22 -7.78
C THR A 301 28.33 -3.21 -7.33
N LEU A 302 29.17 -3.55 -6.34
CA LEU A 302 30.21 -2.65 -5.84
C LEU A 302 31.27 -2.36 -6.90
N LYS A 303 31.63 -3.33 -7.72
CA LYS A 303 32.60 -3.19 -8.80
C LYS A 303 32.07 -2.29 -9.93
N ILE A 304 30.81 -2.51 -10.30
CA ILE A 304 30.14 -1.77 -11.36
C ILE A 304 29.96 -0.29 -10.95
N LEU A 305 29.67 0.00 -9.66
CA LEU A 305 29.56 1.38 -9.19
C LEU A 305 30.88 2.17 -9.32
N CYS A 306 32.02 1.51 -9.47
CA CYS A 306 33.29 2.17 -9.77
C CYS A 306 33.36 2.68 -11.22
N ASN A 307 32.56 2.10 -12.13
CA ASN A 307 32.50 2.45 -13.55
C ASN A 307 31.04 2.64 -14.02
N TYR A 308 30.27 3.38 -13.27
CA TYR A 308 28.81 3.49 -13.44
C TYR A 308 28.38 4.12 -14.78
N GLU A 309 29.25 4.83 -15.49
CA GLU A 309 28.91 5.43 -16.80
C GLU A 309 28.54 4.35 -17.82
N GLU A 310 29.25 3.22 -17.87
CA GLU A 310 28.90 2.09 -18.74
C GLU A 310 27.55 1.47 -18.35
N LEU A 311 27.27 1.41 -17.07
CA LEU A 311 26.00 0.89 -16.53
C LEU A 311 24.80 1.73 -17.02
N LEU A 312 24.96 3.05 -17.16
CA LEU A 312 23.89 3.94 -17.60
C LEU A 312 23.43 3.69 -19.06
N GLU A 313 24.30 3.14 -19.88
CA GLU A 313 24.02 2.83 -21.29
C GLU A 313 23.37 1.44 -21.49
N GLU A 314 23.30 0.61 -20.46
CA GLU A 314 22.73 -0.73 -20.56
C GLU A 314 21.24 -0.68 -20.92
N LYS A 315 20.87 -1.43 -21.98
CA LYS A 315 19.48 -1.61 -22.42
C LYS A 315 18.95 -2.95 -21.96
N ALA A 316 17.84 -2.90 -21.26
CA ALA A 316 17.16 -4.10 -20.80
C ALA A 316 16.19 -4.61 -21.88
N GLU A 317 16.21 -5.91 -22.12
CA GLU A 317 15.32 -6.62 -23.03
C GLU A 317 14.18 -7.29 -22.26
N LEU A 318 13.02 -7.40 -22.88
CA LEU A 318 11.88 -8.12 -22.31
C LEU A 318 12.19 -9.62 -22.24
N VAL A 319 12.14 -10.20 -21.04
CA VAL A 319 12.37 -11.64 -20.81
C VAL A 319 11.04 -12.39 -20.79
N ARG A 320 10.06 -11.93 -20.00
CA ARG A 320 8.73 -12.53 -19.94
C ARG A 320 7.69 -11.54 -19.43
N VAL A 321 6.44 -11.78 -19.80
CA VAL A 321 5.27 -11.08 -19.25
C VAL A 321 4.55 -12.02 -18.30
N PHE A 322 4.11 -11.49 -17.15
CA PHE A 322 3.38 -12.29 -16.17
C PHE A 322 1.90 -12.38 -16.55
N PRO A 323 1.28 -13.57 -16.43
CA PRO A 323 -0.13 -13.76 -16.68
C PRO A 323 -0.97 -12.99 -15.65
N VAL A 324 -2.19 -12.62 -16.05
CA VAL A 324 -3.15 -11.92 -15.18
C VAL A 324 -4.25 -12.87 -14.77
N ASN A 325 -4.57 -12.92 -13.47
CA ASN A 325 -5.74 -13.65 -12.98
C ASN A 325 -6.80 -12.64 -12.55
N LEU A 326 -8.02 -12.79 -13.08
CA LEU A 326 -9.15 -11.90 -12.86
C LEU A 326 -10.37 -12.71 -12.44
N GLU A 327 -11.20 -12.13 -11.60
CA GLU A 327 -12.51 -12.66 -11.26
C GLU A 327 -13.58 -11.60 -11.55
N SER A 328 -14.74 -12.04 -12.03
CA SER A 328 -15.90 -11.20 -12.26
C SER A 328 -17.17 -12.00 -11.99
N ILE A 329 -18.28 -11.30 -11.83
CA ILE A 329 -19.63 -11.90 -11.74
C ILE A 329 -20.33 -11.71 -13.07
N LEU A 330 -21.08 -12.72 -13.50
CA LEU A 330 -21.83 -12.67 -14.75
C LEU A 330 -22.76 -11.44 -14.78
N GLY A 331 -22.64 -10.62 -15.82
CA GLY A 331 -23.42 -9.39 -15.99
C GLY A 331 -22.80 -8.13 -15.38
N GLU A 332 -21.73 -8.23 -14.63
CA GLU A 332 -20.94 -7.07 -14.19
C GLU A 332 -20.04 -6.54 -15.31
N ARG A 333 -19.79 -5.22 -15.28
CA ARG A 333 -18.83 -4.61 -16.19
C ARG A 333 -17.42 -4.96 -15.74
N MET A 334 -16.72 -5.73 -16.57
CA MET A 334 -15.34 -6.09 -16.34
C MET A 334 -14.40 -5.09 -17.03
N GLU A 335 -13.36 -4.66 -16.30
CA GLU A 335 -12.29 -3.86 -16.86
C GLU A 335 -10.98 -4.67 -16.85
N LEU A 336 -10.47 -4.94 -18.04
CA LEU A 336 -9.14 -5.55 -18.20
C LEU A 336 -8.05 -4.51 -17.96
N PRO A 337 -6.95 -4.87 -17.28
CA PRO A 337 -5.87 -3.93 -17.00
C PRO A 337 -5.22 -3.46 -18.32
N GLN A 338 -4.96 -2.17 -18.43
CA GLN A 338 -4.29 -1.60 -19.60
C GLN A 338 -2.78 -1.84 -19.59
N ARG A 339 -2.24 -2.25 -18.43
CA ARG A 339 -0.81 -2.55 -18.24
C ARG A 339 -0.67 -3.85 -17.45
N VAL A 340 0.36 -4.62 -17.78
CA VAL A 340 0.70 -5.88 -17.11
C VAL A 340 2.17 -5.86 -16.66
N LYS A 341 2.50 -6.63 -15.65
CA LYS A 341 3.87 -6.76 -15.15
C LYS A 341 4.71 -7.61 -16.10
N ALA A 342 5.96 -7.20 -16.27
CA ALA A 342 6.94 -7.90 -17.09
C ALA A 342 8.33 -7.87 -16.45
N LEU A 343 9.07 -8.96 -16.60
CA LEU A 343 10.47 -9.09 -16.20
C LEU A 343 11.36 -8.74 -17.38
N PHE A 344 12.38 -7.94 -17.10
CA PHE A 344 13.42 -7.57 -18.05
C PHE A 344 14.76 -8.23 -17.73
N SER A 345 15.67 -8.24 -18.71
CA SER A 345 16.98 -8.90 -18.62
C SER A 345 17.92 -8.28 -17.56
N ASP A 346 17.57 -7.13 -17.06
CA ASP A 346 18.25 -6.44 -15.96
C ASP A 346 17.59 -6.68 -14.58
N ASP A 347 16.76 -7.72 -14.47
CA ASP A 347 15.98 -8.07 -13.29
C ASP A 347 15.02 -6.98 -12.80
N SER A 348 14.72 -5.97 -13.62
CA SER A 348 13.66 -5.01 -13.33
C SER A 348 12.28 -5.56 -13.66
N LEU A 349 11.28 -5.18 -12.86
CA LEU A 349 9.87 -5.54 -12.99
C LEU A 349 9.07 -4.32 -13.45
N ARG A 350 8.87 -4.19 -14.77
CA ARG A 350 8.22 -3.01 -15.36
C ARG A 350 6.78 -3.29 -15.72
N SER A 351 5.97 -2.25 -15.79
CA SER A 351 4.60 -2.31 -16.33
C SER A 351 4.62 -2.01 -17.82
N VAL A 352 4.21 -2.96 -18.65
CA VAL A 352 4.11 -2.82 -20.11
C VAL A 352 2.66 -2.68 -20.55
N ARG A 353 2.42 -1.92 -21.62
CA ARG A 353 1.07 -1.71 -22.16
C ARG A 353 0.59 -2.95 -22.90
N VAL A 354 -0.70 -3.28 -22.73
CA VAL A 354 -1.33 -4.44 -23.36
C VAL A 354 -2.64 -4.04 -24.06
N VAL A 355 -2.90 -4.65 -25.20
CA VAL A 355 -4.21 -4.60 -25.89
C VAL A 355 -4.79 -5.99 -25.90
N TRP A 356 -5.93 -6.15 -25.23
CA TRP A 356 -6.62 -7.43 -25.11
C TRP A 356 -7.51 -7.71 -26.31
N GLN A 357 -7.49 -8.95 -26.78
CA GLN A 357 -8.40 -9.45 -27.80
C GLN A 357 -9.59 -10.12 -27.11
N VAL A 358 -10.67 -9.35 -26.91
CA VAL A 358 -11.84 -9.79 -26.15
C VAL A 358 -12.90 -10.32 -27.10
N GLU A 359 -13.34 -11.56 -26.88
CA GLU A 359 -14.56 -12.11 -27.50
C GLU A 359 -15.74 -11.87 -26.55
N GLU A 360 -16.56 -10.85 -26.82
CA GLU A 360 -17.65 -10.43 -25.92
C GLU A 360 -18.62 -11.57 -25.56
N GLU A 361 -18.85 -12.54 -26.46
CA GLU A 361 -19.70 -13.68 -26.17
C GLU A 361 -19.18 -14.60 -25.07
N LYS A 362 -17.85 -14.69 -24.90
CA LYS A 362 -17.23 -15.44 -23.80
C LYS A 362 -17.47 -14.77 -22.45
N LEU A 363 -17.58 -13.44 -22.42
CA LEU A 363 -17.84 -12.69 -21.18
C LEU A 363 -19.27 -12.85 -20.65
N LYS A 364 -20.16 -13.42 -21.46
CA LYS A 364 -21.56 -13.72 -21.11
C LYS A 364 -21.75 -15.13 -20.55
N GLN A 365 -20.71 -15.88 -20.33
CA GLN A 365 -20.78 -17.27 -19.89
C GLN A 365 -19.99 -17.46 -18.59
N VAL A 366 -20.61 -18.14 -17.64
CA VAL A 366 -19.96 -18.60 -16.40
C VAL A 366 -18.86 -19.60 -16.72
N GLY A 367 -17.76 -19.52 -15.99
CA GLY A 367 -16.62 -20.44 -16.11
C GLY A 367 -15.27 -19.74 -16.29
N GLU A 368 -14.27 -20.54 -16.58
CA GLU A 368 -12.92 -20.05 -16.85
C GLU A 368 -12.73 -19.69 -18.32
N HIS A 369 -12.29 -18.47 -18.58
CA HIS A 369 -12.01 -17.95 -19.91
C HIS A 369 -10.54 -17.52 -20.01
N ARG A 370 -9.96 -17.73 -21.19
CA ARG A 370 -8.62 -17.23 -21.52
C ARG A 370 -8.74 -16.11 -22.53
N ILE A 371 -8.13 -15.00 -22.20
CA ILE A 371 -8.09 -13.80 -23.04
C ILE A 371 -6.64 -13.52 -23.39
N VAL A 372 -6.33 -13.40 -24.67
CA VAL A 372 -4.98 -13.12 -25.16
C VAL A 372 -4.82 -11.61 -25.34
N GLY A 373 -3.72 -11.07 -24.84
CA GLY A 373 -3.31 -9.68 -25.03
C GLY A 373 -2.03 -9.59 -25.83
N LYS A 374 -1.95 -8.60 -26.72
CA LYS A 374 -0.71 -8.24 -27.40
C LYS A 374 0.00 -7.13 -26.63
N ILE A 375 1.26 -7.35 -26.29
CA ILE A 375 2.09 -6.33 -25.65
C ILE A 375 2.48 -5.28 -26.70
N LEU A 376 2.19 -4.03 -26.40
CA LEU A 376 2.63 -2.92 -27.26
C LEU A 376 4.14 -2.74 -27.12
N ASP A 377 4.79 -2.36 -28.22
CA ASP A 377 6.23 -2.15 -28.30
C ASP A 377 7.11 -3.43 -28.24
N TYR A 378 6.48 -4.62 -28.10
CA TYR A 378 7.16 -5.92 -28.10
C TYR A 378 6.38 -6.95 -28.93
N ASP A 379 7.07 -7.83 -29.62
CA ASP A 379 6.43 -8.92 -30.38
C ASP A 379 6.13 -10.12 -29.45
N THR A 380 5.29 -9.88 -28.46
CA THR A 380 5.01 -10.84 -27.39
C THR A 380 3.53 -10.80 -27.01
N LEU A 381 2.99 -11.97 -26.64
CA LEU A 381 1.62 -12.13 -26.14
C LEU A 381 1.63 -12.41 -24.64
N VAL A 382 0.51 -12.07 -24.00
CA VAL A 382 0.22 -12.39 -22.60
C VAL A 382 -1.17 -13.01 -22.48
N GLU A 383 -1.37 -13.86 -21.49
CA GLU A 383 -2.67 -14.49 -21.21
C GLU A 383 -3.27 -13.90 -19.93
N ALA A 384 -4.56 -13.54 -19.98
CA ALA A 384 -5.38 -13.33 -18.81
C ALA A 384 -6.29 -14.53 -18.60
N LYS A 385 -6.29 -15.10 -17.38
CA LYS A 385 -7.25 -16.10 -16.91
C LYS A 385 -8.38 -15.38 -16.19
N LEU A 386 -9.56 -15.46 -16.72
CA LEU A 386 -10.76 -14.82 -16.20
C LEU A 386 -11.72 -15.89 -15.69
N LEU A 387 -12.06 -15.84 -14.40
CA LEU A 387 -13.11 -16.65 -13.80
C LEU A 387 -14.39 -15.82 -13.69
N ILE A 388 -15.40 -16.15 -14.50
CA ILE A 388 -16.74 -15.57 -14.38
C ILE A 388 -17.59 -16.48 -13.49
N LYS A 389 -18.04 -15.94 -12.36
CA LYS A 389 -18.89 -16.62 -11.38
C LYS A 389 -20.35 -16.28 -11.59
N GLU A 390 -21.25 -17.19 -11.22
CA GLU A 390 -22.65 -16.85 -11.13
C GLU A 390 -22.91 -15.81 -10.05
N PRO A 391 -23.89 -14.91 -10.23
CA PRO A 391 -24.31 -14.02 -9.17
C PRO A 391 -24.82 -14.81 -7.97
N THR A 392 -24.44 -14.43 -6.78
CA THR A 392 -24.94 -15.05 -5.55
C THR A 392 -26.40 -14.69 -5.34
N ASN A 393 -27.29 -15.71 -5.30
CA ASN A 393 -28.65 -15.53 -4.80
C ASN A 393 -28.63 -15.59 -3.26
N TYR A 394 -28.99 -14.49 -2.60
CA TYR A 394 -28.99 -14.39 -1.14
C TYR A 394 -30.23 -15.04 -0.47
N LEU A 395 -31.21 -15.50 -1.25
CA LEU A 395 -32.37 -16.23 -0.74
C LEU A 395 -32.07 -17.71 -0.61
N SER A 396 -32.40 -18.29 0.52
CA SER A 396 -32.37 -19.74 0.73
C SER A 396 -33.65 -20.38 0.22
N ASN A 397 -33.57 -21.63 -0.26
CA ASN A 397 -34.70 -22.37 -0.80
C ASN A 397 -35.54 -21.54 -1.80
N TRP A 398 -34.86 -20.86 -2.69
CA TRP A 398 -35.37 -19.85 -3.60
C TRP A 398 -36.27 -20.43 -4.70
N SER A 399 -36.15 -21.72 -5.01
CA SER A 399 -36.95 -22.47 -5.99
C SER A 399 -37.77 -23.62 -5.36
N PHE A 400 -37.79 -23.70 -4.01
CA PHE A 400 -38.57 -24.66 -3.24
C PHE A 400 -38.26 -26.14 -3.51
N GLU A 401 -37.12 -26.45 -4.06
CA GLU A 401 -36.72 -27.82 -4.42
C GLU A 401 -36.49 -28.72 -3.19
N THR A 402 -36.50 -28.16 -1.98
CA THR A 402 -36.54 -28.92 -0.71
C THR A 402 -37.91 -29.58 -0.46
N GLY A 403 -38.94 -29.24 -1.20
CA GLY A 403 -40.30 -29.73 -1.04
C GLY A 403 -41.07 -29.12 0.15
N ASN A 404 -40.52 -28.08 0.78
CA ASN A 404 -41.12 -27.38 1.92
C ASN A 404 -40.87 -25.88 1.85
N PHE A 405 -41.42 -25.11 2.82
CA PHE A 405 -41.22 -23.64 2.87
C PHE A 405 -39.92 -23.21 3.57
N GLU A 406 -39.29 -24.02 4.40
CA GLU A 406 -38.15 -23.55 5.19
C GLU A 406 -37.04 -22.95 4.31
N PRO A 407 -36.53 -21.75 4.63
CA PRO A 407 -36.82 -20.89 5.79
C PRO A 407 -37.91 -19.80 5.55
N TRP A 408 -38.74 -19.92 4.51
CA TRP A 408 -39.84 -19.01 4.26
C TRP A 408 -40.95 -19.16 5.31
N ILE A 409 -41.45 -18.03 5.80
CA ILE A 409 -42.54 -17.96 6.77
C ILE A 409 -43.84 -17.65 6.02
N VAL A 410 -44.90 -18.39 6.34
CA VAL A 410 -46.25 -18.16 5.77
C VAL A 410 -47.18 -17.69 6.88
N GLU A 411 -47.88 -16.57 6.62
CA GLU A 411 -48.92 -16.01 7.48
C GLU A 411 -50.25 -15.88 6.77
N GLY A 412 -51.34 -15.72 7.51
CA GLY A 412 -52.72 -15.67 6.96
C GLY A 412 -53.32 -17.05 6.71
N ASN A 413 -54.01 -17.25 5.59
CA ASN A 413 -54.66 -18.51 5.22
C ASN A 413 -53.65 -19.58 4.76
N LYS A 414 -52.90 -20.19 5.72
CA LYS A 414 -51.86 -21.20 5.44
C LYS A 414 -52.38 -22.42 4.64
N GLN A 415 -53.67 -22.71 4.72
CA GLN A 415 -54.32 -23.84 4.00
C GLN A 415 -54.40 -23.58 2.47
N SER A 416 -54.36 -22.32 2.07
CA SER A 416 -54.45 -21.91 0.66
C SER A 416 -53.15 -22.03 -0.13
N VAL A 417 -52.02 -22.26 0.54
CA VAL A 417 -50.68 -22.25 -0.09
C VAL A 417 -49.84 -23.43 0.39
N LYS A 418 -49.13 -24.07 -0.54
CA LYS A 418 -48.27 -25.23 -0.26
C LYS A 418 -47.16 -25.36 -1.29
N VAL A 419 -46.04 -25.93 -0.89
CA VAL A 419 -45.00 -26.40 -1.80
C VAL A 419 -45.40 -27.79 -2.28
N VAL A 420 -45.48 -27.97 -3.58
CA VAL A 420 -45.87 -29.26 -4.18
C VAL A 420 -45.03 -29.56 -5.41
N ARG A 421 -44.91 -30.87 -5.70
CA ARG A 421 -44.33 -31.27 -6.97
C ARG A 421 -45.27 -30.86 -8.10
N ALA A 422 -44.72 -30.11 -9.07
CA ALA A 422 -45.50 -29.56 -10.16
C ALA A 422 -46.09 -30.66 -11.05
N SER A 423 -47.41 -30.58 -11.27
CA SER A 423 -48.14 -31.48 -12.19
C SER A 423 -49.22 -30.68 -12.91
N PRO A 424 -49.14 -30.49 -14.22
CA PRO A 424 -48.02 -30.93 -15.09
C PRO A 424 -46.71 -30.19 -14.79
N PRO A 425 -45.56 -30.70 -15.28
CA PRO A 425 -44.23 -30.14 -14.98
C PRO A 425 -44.07 -28.65 -15.28
N GLN A 426 -44.79 -28.11 -16.24
CA GLN A 426 -44.79 -26.69 -16.63
C GLN A 426 -45.34 -25.75 -15.54
N ASN A 427 -45.86 -26.29 -14.43
CA ASN A 427 -46.27 -25.53 -13.26
C ASN A 427 -45.07 -25.16 -12.31
N ALA A 428 -43.89 -25.73 -12.55
CA ALA A 428 -42.63 -25.21 -12.00
C ALA A 428 -41.89 -24.45 -13.11
N HIS A 429 -41.28 -23.34 -12.74
CA HIS A 429 -40.40 -22.59 -13.64
C HIS A 429 -38.98 -23.14 -13.59
N HIS A 430 -38.53 -23.52 -12.40
CA HIS A 430 -37.24 -24.16 -12.15
C HIS A 430 -37.44 -25.49 -11.39
N GLY A 431 -36.70 -26.52 -11.76
CA GLY A 431 -36.71 -27.80 -11.08
C GLY A 431 -38.03 -28.58 -11.17
N VAL A 432 -38.50 -29.15 -10.08
CA VAL A 432 -39.70 -30.02 -10.02
C VAL A 432 -40.73 -29.61 -8.97
N TYR A 433 -40.35 -28.74 -8.02
CA TYR A 433 -41.24 -28.21 -7.00
C TYR A 433 -41.56 -26.74 -7.24
N ALA A 434 -42.76 -26.30 -6.83
CA ALA A 434 -43.14 -24.89 -6.84
C ALA A 434 -44.16 -24.60 -5.73
N VAL A 435 -44.34 -23.35 -5.38
CA VAL A 435 -45.43 -22.91 -4.50
C VAL A 435 -46.71 -22.83 -5.31
N ASN A 436 -47.72 -23.58 -4.89
CA ASN A 436 -49.09 -23.51 -5.42
C ASN A 436 -50.02 -22.86 -4.40
N TYR A 437 -50.87 -21.95 -4.84
CA TYR A 437 -51.97 -21.42 -4.05
C TYR A 437 -53.32 -21.66 -4.72
N TRP A 438 -54.29 -22.07 -3.90
CA TRP A 438 -55.66 -22.28 -4.27
C TRP A 438 -56.54 -22.53 -3.03
N LEU A 439 -57.77 -22.02 -3.01
CA LEU A 439 -58.79 -22.37 -2.04
C LEU A 439 -60.21 -22.19 -2.68
N ASP A 440 -61.17 -22.94 -2.19
CA ASP A 440 -62.60 -22.87 -2.58
C ASP A 440 -63.36 -21.70 -1.90
N LYS A 441 -62.67 -20.90 -1.08
CA LYS A 441 -63.17 -19.68 -0.42
C LYS A 441 -62.21 -18.53 -0.68
N PRO A 442 -62.64 -17.25 -0.55
CA PRO A 442 -61.72 -16.12 -0.58
C PRO A 442 -60.64 -16.29 0.47
N PHE A 443 -59.40 -15.97 0.11
CA PHE A 443 -58.24 -16.13 0.99
C PHE A 443 -57.23 -15.00 0.82
N GLU A 444 -56.40 -14.84 1.84
CA GLU A 444 -55.27 -13.95 1.85
C GLU A 444 -54.13 -14.61 2.62
N PHE A 445 -52.94 -14.60 2.03
CA PHE A 445 -51.71 -15.02 2.70
C PHE A 445 -50.55 -14.11 2.33
N GLU A 446 -49.55 -14.10 3.16
CA GLU A 446 -48.22 -13.54 2.90
C GLU A 446 -47.18 -14.61 3.16
N MET A 447 -46.24 -14.78 2.23
CA MET A 447 -45.05 -15.58 2.45
C MET A 447 -43.82 -14.67 2.39
N TYR A 448 -42.90 -14.85 3.31
CA TYR A 448 -41.70 -13.98 3.37
C TYR A 448 -40.46 -14.70 3.91
N GLN A 449 -39.31 -14.15 3.55
CA GLN A 449 -38.00 -14.52 4.12
C GLN A 449 -37.29 -13.26 4.59
N ILE A 450 -36.63 -13.32 5.77
CA ILE A 450 -35.75 -12.26 6.28
C ILE A 450 -34.32 -12.70 6.03
N VAL A 451 -33.61 -11.96 5.23
CA VAL A 451 -32.18 -12.18 4.93
C VAL A 451 -31.37 -11.19 5.74
N ARG A 452 -30.33 -11.71 6.40
CA ARG A 452 -29.42 -10.94 7.27
C ARG A 452 -27.99 -11.00 6.72
N ASP A 453 -27.15 -10.12 7.24
CA ASP A 453 -25.73 -10.03 6.88
C ASP A 453 -25.48 -9.75 5.39
N LEU A 454 -26.45 -9.07 4.76
CA LEU A 454 -26.34 -8.65 3.36
C LEU A 454 -25.25 -7.57 3.23
N PRO A 455 -24.29 -7.70 2.29
CA PRO A 455 -23.41 -6.60 1.95
C PRO A 455 -24.19 -5.36 1.49
N GLU A 456 -23.78 -4.18 1.94
CA GLU A 456 -24.42 -2.93 1.46
C GLU A 456 -24.26 -2.80 -0.07
N GLY A 457 -25.28 -2.25 -0.74
CA GLY A 457 -25.26 -2.07 -2.21
C GLY A 457 -26.63 -2.13 -2.85
N THR A 458 -26.64 -2.08 -4.18
CA THR A 458 -27.84 -2.17 -5.00
C THR A 458 -28.16 -3.64 -5.29
N TYR A 459 -29.43 -4.02 -5.09
CA TYR A 459 -29.90 -5.38 -5.30
C TYR A 459 -31.09 -5.41 -6.26
N LYS A 460 -31.21 -6.51 -7.00
CA LYS A 460 -32.42 -6.88 -7.76
C LYS A 460 -33.12 -8.03 -7.06
N LEU A 461 -34.41 -7.82 -6.77
CA LEU A 461 -35.34 -8.84 -6.32
C LEU A 461 -36.26 -9.23 -7.49
N SER A 462 -36.34 -10.50 -7.80
CA SER A 462 -37.26 -11.01 -8.83
C SER A 462 -37.84 -12.37 -8.43
N MET A 463 -38.89 -12.80 -9.11
CA MET A 463 -39.48 -14.15 -9.05
C MET A 463 -40.24 -14.45 -10.30
N TRP A 464 -40.69 -15.70 -10.44
CA TRP A 464 -41.60 -16.10 -11.49
C TRP A 464 -42.98 -16.49 -10.91
N ILE A 465 -44.05 -16.02 -11.54
CA ILE A 465 -45.44 -16.30 -11.11
C ILE A 465 -46.38 -16.43 -12.31
N GLN A 466 -47.27 -17.40 -12.23
CA GLN A 466 -48.42 -17.52 -13.15
C GLN A 466 -49.69 -17.82 -12.35
N GLY A 467 -50.84 -17.50 -12.87
CA GLY A 467 -52.11 -17.80 -12.19
C GLY A 467 -53.33 -17.22 -12.89
N SER A 468 -54.50 -17.51 -12.32
CA SER A 468 -55.77 -16.91 -12.76
C SER A 468 -55.74 -15.41 -12.53
N GLY A 469 -56.30 -14.62 -13.44
CA GLY A 469 -56.38 -13.17 -13.28
C GLY A 469 -57.34 -12.72 -12.18
N GLY A 470 -57.23 -11.46 -11.79
CA GLY A 470 -58.13 -10.80 -10.83
C GLY A 470 -57.78 -10.98 -9.36
N ASP A 471 -56.58 -11.49 -9.05
CA ASP A 471 -55.98 -11.51 -7.72
C ASP A 471 -55.25 -10.20 -7.46
N GLU A 472 -55.17 -9.78 -6.18
CA GLU A 472 -54.23 -8.76 -5.72
C GLU A 472 -52.94 -9.48 -5.33
N VAL A 473 -51.93 -9.40 -6.20
CA VAL A 473 -50.59 -9.99 -5.94
C VAL A 473 -49.55 -8.88 -5.85
N GLU A 474 -48.77 -8.91 -4.78
CA GLU A 474 -47.72 -7.90 -4.53
C GLU A 474 -46.41 -8.59 -4.13
N LEU A 475 -45.35 -8.36 -4.92
CA LEU A 475 -43.99 -8.65 -4.50
C LEU A 475 -43.42 -7.39 -3.85
N SER A 476 -42.74 -7.54 -2.70
CA SER A 476 -42.18 -6.39 -1.98
C SER A 476 -40.89 -6.73 -1.26
N ILE A 477 -40.12 -5.67 -0.99
CA ILE A 477 -38.93 -5.68 -0.12
C ILE A 477 -39.03 -4.54 0.86
N SER A 478 -38.78 -4.85 2.15
CA SER A 478 -38.78 -3.90 3.27
C SER A 478 -37.60 -4.16 4.21
N ASP A 479 -37.49 -3.38 5.27
CA ASP A 479 -36.44 -3.49 6.31
C ASP A 479 -35.00 -3.37 5.78
N HIS A 480 -34.83 -2.75 4.62
CA HIS A 480 -33.55 -2.65 3.92
C HIS A 480 -32.81 -1.31 4.18
N GLY A 481 -33.31 -0.51 5.13
CA GLY A 481 -32.79 0.83 5.47
C GLY A 481 -33.47 1.98 4.73
N GLY A 482 -34.50 1.69 3.92
CA GLY A 482 -35.34 2.64 3.21
C GLY A 482 -36.84 2.34 3.35
N GLU A 483 -37.66 3.05 2.59
CA GLU A 483 -39.10 2.80 2.51
C GLU A 483 -39.37 1.48 1.75
N LYS A 484 -40.50 0.81 2.08
CA LYS A 484 -40.94 -0.40 1.38
C LYS A 484 -41.06 -0.15 -0.14
N VAL A 485 -40.38 -0.97 -0.92
CA VAL A 485 -40.51 -0.99 -2.39
C VAL A 485 -41.38 -2.20 -2.79
N SER A 486 -42.35 -1.98 -3.68
CA SER A 486 -43.24 -3.08 -4.13
C SER A 486 -43.68 -2.93 -5.56
N VAL A 487 -44.09 -4.07 -6.15
CA VAL A 487 -44.71 -4.14 -7.47
C VAL A 487 -45.98 -5.01 -7.41
N ARG A 488 -47.07 -4.49 -7.99
CA ARG A 488 -48.30 -5.28 -8.20
C ARG A 488 -48.16 -6.10 -9.47
N ILE A 489 -48.66 -7.34 -9.42
CA ILE A 489 -48.53 -8.31 -10.48
C ILE A 489 -49.94 -8.71 -10.93
N GLU A 490 -50.16 -8.68 -12.22
CA GLU A 490 -51.43 -9.12 -12.86
C GLU A 490 -51.21 -10.44 -13.58
N ASN A 491 -51.73 -11.53 -13.00
CA ASN A 491 -51.71 -12.85 -13.62
C ASN A 491 -52.62 -12.92 -14.86
N ARG A 492 -52.16 -13.64 -15.88
CA ARG A 492 -52.81 -13.67 -17.21
C ARG A 492 -53.28 -15.06 -17.65
N GLY A 493 -53.08 -16.06 -16.80
CA GLY A 493 -53.47 -17.44 -17.06
C GLY A 493 -52.32 -18.44 -17.01
N TRP A 494 -52.63 -19.68 -17.35
CA TRP A 494 -51.68 -20.78 -17.35
C TRP A 494 -50.66 -20.64 -18.49
N LEU A 495 -49.41 -20.94 -18.21
CA LEU A 495 -48.22 -20.75 -19.05
C LEU A 495 -47.93 -19.29 -19.43
N GLN A 496 -48.60 -18.36 -18.77
CA GLN A 496 -48.34 -16.92 -18.93
C GLN A 496 -47.53 -16.43 -17.70
N TRP A 497 -46.27 -16.85 -17.64
CA TRP A 497 -45.37 -16.48 -16.54
C TRP A 497 -45.04 -14.99 -16.55
N ASN A 498 -45.21 -14.35 -15.42
CA ASN A 498 -44.74 -13.00 -15.15
C ASN A 498 -43.39 -13.06 -14.43
N HIS A 499 -42.49 -12.12 -14.73
CA HIS A 499 -41.21 -11.97 -14.10
C HIS A 499 -41.03 -10.54 -13.55
N PRO A 500 -41.69 -10.22 -12.41
CA PRO A 500 -41.52 -8.91 -11.78
C PRO A 500 -40.09 -8.76 -11.25
N VAL A 501 -39.52 -7.52 -11.39
CA VAL A 501 -38.19 -7.15 -10.92
C VAL A 501 -38.30 -5.84 -10.13
N LEU A 502 -37.72 -5.81 -8.93
CA LEU A 502 -37.52 -4.62 -8.11
C LEU A 502 -36.04 -4.35 -7.98
N GLU A 503 -35.65 -3.09 -8.05
CA GLU A 503 -34.30 -2.65 -7.72
C GLU A 503 -34.32 -1.81 -6.45
N VAL A 504 -33.40 -2.09 -5.50
CA VAL A 504 -33.39 -1.47 -4.19
C VAL A 504 -31.97 -1.30 -3.66
N GLN A 505 -31.74 -0.22 -2.90
CA GLN A 505 -30.50 -0.02 -2.16
C GLN A 505 -30.64 -0.62 -0.76
N ILE A 506 -29.75 -1.53 -0.37
CA ILE A 506 -29.66 -2.09 1.00
C ILE A 506 -28.53 -1.37 1.74
N THR A 507 -28.87 -0.77 2.90
CA THR A 507 -27.93 0.05 3.68
C THR A 507 -27.77 -0.40 5.14
N ASN A 508 -28.61 -1.33 5.62
CA ASN A 508 -28.65 -1.81 7.00
C ASN A 508 -28.36 -3.30 7.15
N LYS A 509 -27.85 -3.93 6.11
CA LYS A 509 -27.46 -5.37 6.06
C LYS A 509 -28.60 -6.36 6.28
N VAL A 510 -29.86 -5.94 6.16
CA VAL A 510 -31.05 -6.76 6.34
C VAL A 510 -32.04 -6.45 5.24
N ALA A 511 -32.85 -7.44 4.82
CA ALA A 511 -34.00 -7.23 3.98
C ALA A 511 -35.10 -8.28 4.30
N ARG A 512 -36.35 -7.85 4.26
CA ARG A 512 -37.53 -8.72 4.29
C ARG A 512 -38.15 -8.76 2.93
N ILE A 513 -38.07 -9.92 2.31
CA ILE A 513 -38.67 -10.20 0.98
C ILE A 513 -40.01 -10.85 1.20
N ALA A 514 -41.09 -10.32 0.59
CA ALA A 514 -42.43 -10.83 0.80
C ALA A 514 -43.25 -10.89 -0.50
N LEU A 515 -44.03 -11.94 -0.61
CA LEU A 515 -45.12 -12.09 -1.60
C LEU A 515 -46.43 -12.12 -0.83
N ARG A 516 -47.33 -11.16 -1.12
CA ARG A 516 -48.68 -11.12 -0.60
C ARG A 516 -49.66 -11.45 -1.72
N VAL A 517 -50.59 -12.36 -1.45
CA VAL A 517 -51.65 -12.74 -2.35
C VAL A 517 -53.01 -12.61 -1.66
N LYS A 518 -53.92 -11.84 -2.23
CA LYS A 518 -55.33 -11.78 -1.82
C LYS A 518 -56.18 -12.17 -3.02
N SER A 519 -56.95 -13.22 -2.86
CA SER A 519 -57.56 -13.94 -3.95
C SER A 519 -59.04 -14.27 -3.70
N LYS A 520 -59.79 -14.42 -4.77
CA LYS A 520 -61.18 -14.87 -4.76
C LYS A 520 -61.24 -16.39 -4.63
N ALA A 521 -62.42 -16.90 -4.26
CA ALA A 521 -62.68 -18.33 -4.23
C ALA A 521 -62.44 -18.98 -5.62
N GLY A 522 -61.71 -20.09 -5.64
CA GLY A 522 -61.43 -20.87 -6.84
C GLY A 522 -60.28 -20.36 -7.70
N ASN A 523 -59.73 -19.19 -7.43
CA ASN A 523 -58.54 -18.69 -8.10
C ASN A 523 -57.28 -19.47 -7.67
N TRP A 524 -56.30 -19.51 -8.56
CA TRP A 524 -55.08 -20.31 -8.38
C TRP A 524 -53.85 -19.60 -8.92
N GLY A 525 -52.68 -20.02 -8.45
CA GLY A 525 -51.40 -19.62 -9.02
C GLY A 525 -50.24 -20.51 -8.62
N TRP A 526 -49.16 -20.31 -9.32
CA TRP A 526 -47.87 -20.96 -9.12
C TRP A 526 -46.79 -19.93 -9.04
N VAL A 527 -45.90 -20.10 -8.08
CA VAL A 527 -44.80 -19.17 -7.80
C VAL A 527 -43.51 -19.97 -7.64
N ASP A 528 -42.45 -19.45 -8.23
CA ASP A 528 -41.17 -20.15 -8.24
C ASP A 528 -40.00 -19.16 -8.44
N GLU A 529 -38.80 -19.63 -8.21
CA GLU A 529 -37.54 -18.99 -8.59
C GLU A 529 -37.40 -17.55 -8.12
N PHE A 530 -37.43 -17.35 -6.79
CA PHE A 530 -37.09 -16.06 -6.18
C PHE A 530 -35.58 -15.79 -6.26
N GLN A 531 -35.22 -14.60 -6.62
CA GLN A 531 -33.82 -14.18 -6.68
C GLN A 531 -33.63 -12.84 -5.97
N LEU A 532 -32.66 -12.77 -5.07
CA LEU A 532 -32.13 -11.53 -4.50
C LEU A 532 -30.65 -11.47 -4.81
N ILE A 533 -30.27 -10.68 -5.79
CA ILE A 533 -28.93 -10.63 -6.37
C ILE A 533 -28.36 -9.23 -6.20
N LYS A 534 -27.13 -9.11 -5.65
CA LYS A 534 -26.40 -7.86 -5.62
C LYS A 534 -25.89 -7.52 -7.02
N VAL A 535 -26.13 -6.28 -7.49
CA VAL A 535 -25.75 -5.81 -8.83
C VAL A 535 -24.75 -4.65 -8.81
N LYS A 536 -24.56 -4.02 -7.62
CA LYS A 536 -23.53 -2.99 -7.39
C LYS A 536 -23.18 -2.91 -5.91
#